data_de7ce43e92a28a9fe8f58d6409dbb1c2
#
_entry.id   de7ce43e92a28a9fe8f58d6409dbb1c2
#
_cell.length_a   1.000
_cell.length_b   1.000
_cell.length_c   1.000
_cell.angle_alpha   90.00
_cell.angle_beta   90.00
_cell.angle_gamma   90.00
#
_symmetry.space_group_name_H-M   'P 1'
#
loop_
_entity.id
_entity.type
_entity.pdbx_description
1 polymer ?
#
loop_
_entity_poly.entity_id
_entity_poly.type
_entity_poly.pdbx_seq_one_letter_code
_entity_poly.pdbx_strand_id
1 'polypeptide(L)'
;DRGFTDEELGSWEITLDEKENQDWSKKWKEKWTVTHVTDRVAIVPSWINYTPKENEITINIDPGCAFGTGTHQTTQLCMKALEKYLSAGDKVADIGTGSGILAIYAMKLGASSAFGCDNDETVIDVCRKNAQINNVKCVFELTTADKLTDKYDFICANILHNVLAEIMGDLKNIMKDNAKMSLSGILDEKKTVVLEAIEREGLKIIDTISQDQWISFVVQK
;
A
#
# COMPACT_ATOMS: atom_id res chain seq x y z
N ASP A 1 -2.69 42.67 -15.53
CA ASP A 1 -3.76 43.63 -15.24
C ASP A 1 -5.10 43.02 -15.64
N ARG A 2 -5.84 42.46 -14.67
CA ARG A 2 -7.17 41.88 -14.89
C ARG A 2 -8.31 42.82 -14.43
N GLY A 3 -8.01 44.13 -14.20
CA GLY A 3 -9.03 45.17 -14.02
C GLY A 3 -9.88 45.07 -12.74
N PHE A 4 -9.40 44.45 -11.68
CA PHE A 4 -10.05 44.46 -10.38
C PHE A 4 -9.74 45.79 -9.65
N THR A 5 -10.73 46.38 -9.02
CA THR A 5 -10.57 47.56 -8.17
C THR A 5 -10.10 47.19 -6.78
N ASP A 6 -9.47 48.14 -6.04
CA ASP A 6 -9.03 47.90 -4.66
C ASP A 6 -10.18 47.53 -3.71
N GLU A 7 -11.41 47.95 -4.00
CA GLU A 7 -12.61 47.53 -3.26
C GLU A 7 -13.01 46.07 -3.49
N GLU A 8 -12.73 45.52 -4.68
CA GLU A 8 -13.02 44.10 -5.01
C GLU A 8 -11.96 43.16 -4.48
N LEU A 9 -10.73 43.65 -4.23
CA LEU A 9 -9.63 42.85 -3.72
C LEU A 9 -9.58 42.78 -2.17
N GLY A 10 -10.35 43.65 -1.48
CA GLY A 10 -10.32 43.71 -0.02
C GLY A 10 -9.01 44.27 0.56
N SER A 11 -8.94 44.45 1.85
CA SER A 11 -7.70 44.82 2.54
C SER A 11 -6.80 43.62 2.69
N TRP A 12 -5.62 43.65 2.08
CA TRP A 12 -4.55 42.66 2.29
C TRP A 12 -3.81 42.99 3.59
N GLU A 13 -4.39 42.69 4.73
CA GLU A 13 -3.65 42.67 5.99
C GLU A 13 -3.00 41.28 6.18
N ILE A 14 -1.68 41.22 6.03
CA ILE A 14 -0.89 40.06 6.40
C ILE A 14 -0.60 40.19 7.90
N THR A 15 -1.36 39.50 8.72
CA THR A 15 -1.02 39.30 10.14
C THR A 15 -0.06 38.12 10.26
N LEU A 16 1.18 38.40 10.65
CA LEU A 16 2.14 37.37 11.06
C LEU A 16 1.78 37.00 12.50
N ASP A 17 1.19 35.83 12.68
CA ASP A 17 0.94 35.25 14.00
C ASP A 17 2.13 34.33 14.33
N GLU A 18 2.98 34.71 15.27
CA GLU A 18 3.97 33.83 15.84
C GLU A 18 3.23 32.82 16.73
N LYS A 19 2.88 31.67 16.16
CA LYS A 19 2.51 30.51 16.98
C LYS A 19 3.80 29.84 17.43
N GLU A 20 3.94 29.67 18.76
CA GLU A 20 4.94 28.76 19.31
C GLU A 20 4.96 27.48 18.45
N ASN A 21 6.16 27.05 18.13
CA ASN A 21 6.41 25.86 17.32
C ASN A 21 5.85 24.64 18.08
N GLN A 22 4.53 24.52 18.06
CA GLN A 22 3.84 23.37 18.66
C GLN A 22 4.34 22.17 17.90
N ASP A 23 4.91 21.24 18.62
CA ASP A 23 5.49 20.01 18.13
C ASP A 23 4.39 19.21 17.37
N TRP A 24 4.21 19.57 16.10
CA TRP A 24 3.24 18.94 15.20
C TRP A 24 3.51 17.44 15.12
N SER A 25 4.76 17.03 15.38
CA SER A 25 5.17 15.63 15.44
C SER A 25 4.49 14.84 16.55
N LYS A 26 4.01 15.50 17.61
CA LYS A 26 3.27 14.85 18.71
C LYS A 26 1.76 14.82 18.47
N LYS A 27 1.19 15.92 17.97
CA LYS A 27 -0.27 16.04 17.79
C LYS A 27 -0.87 15.07 16.76
N TRP A 28 -0.14 14.76 15.70
CA TRP A 28 -0.66 13.79 14.71
C TRP A 28 -0.61 12.37 15.27
N LYS A 29 0.38 12.04 16.12
CA LYS A 29 0.48 10.73 16.78
C LYS A 29 -0.72 10.43 17.70
N GLU A 30 -1.30 11.45 18.34
CA GLU A 30 -2.45 11.30 19.23
C GLU A 30 -3.72 10.81 18.51
N LYS A 31 -3.82 11.05 17.20
CA LYS A 31 -4.96 10.62 16.38
C LYS A 31 -4.86 9.18 15.88
N TRP A 32 -3.70 8.55 16.06
CA TRP A 32 -3.47 7.19 15.59
C TRP A 32 -3.88 6.18 16.66
N THR A 33 -4.67 5.21 16.23
CA THR A 33 -5.14 4.11 17.06
C THR A 33 -4.78 2.78 16.39
N VAL A 34 -4.85 1.69 17.15
CA VAL A 34 -4.73 0.34 16.58
C VAL A 34 -5.87 0.11 15.60
N THR A 35 -5.54 -0.34 14.41
CA THR A 35 -6.52 -0.62 13.35
C THR A 35 -6.61 -2.12 13.10
N HIS A 36 -7.77 -2.71 13.37
CA HIS A 36 -8.04 -4.11 13.02
C HIS A 36 -8.54 -4.20 11.57
N VAL A 37 -7.79 -4.88 10.73
CA VAL A 37 -8.16 -5.07 9.30
C VAL A 37 -9.06 -6.27 9.13
N THR A 38 -8.73 -7.35 9.84
CA THR A 38 -9.51 -8.58 9.97
C THR A 38 -9.46 -9.02 11.44
N ASP A 39 -10.13 -10.12 11.79
CA ASP A 39 -10.03 -10.71 13.13
C ASP A 39 -8.61 -11.27 13.43
N ARG A 40 -7.77 -11.43 12.42
CA ARG A 40 -6.44 -12.02 12.51
C ARG A 40 -5.29 -11.03 12.47
N VAL A 41 -5.53 -9.78 12.08
CA VAL A 41 -4.45 -8.79 11.92
C VAL A 41 -4.81 -7.43 12.47
N ALA A 42 -3.92 -6.90 13.30
CA ALA A 42 -3.94 -5.54 13.82
C ALA A 42 -2.70 -4.76 13.34
N ILE A 43 -2.93 -3.54 12.87
CA ILE A 43 -1.89 -2.57 12.55
C ILE A 43 -1.71 -1.69 13.77
N VAL A 44 -0.49 -1.68 14.30
CA VAL A 44 -0.14 -1.00 15.54
C VAL A 44 0.88 0.08 15.23
N PRO A 45 0.57 1.36 15.51
CA PRO A 45 1.58 2.41 15.49
C PRO A 45 2.76 2.06 16.39
N SER A 46 4.00 2.30 15.94
CA SER A 46 5.22 1.85 16.62
C SER A 46 5.37 2.38 18.05
N TRP A 47 4.68 3.46 18.40
CA TRP A 47 4.69 4.10 19.73
C TRP A 47 3.55 3.67 20.67
N ILE A 48 2.64 2.79 20.19
CA ILE A 48 1.52 2.27 21.00
C ILE A 48 1.88 0.92 21.57
N ASN A 49 1.76 0.79 22.91
CA ASN A 49 1.84 -0.51 23.55
C ASN A 49 0.54 -1.27 23.32
N TYR A 50 0.62 -2.38 22.62
CA TYR A 50 -0.52 -3.22 22.31
C TYR A 50 -0.25 -4.68 22.69
N THR A 51 -1.20 -5.31 23.34
CA THR A 51 -1.15 -6.74 23.63
C THR A 51 -2.02 -7.47 22.61
N PRO A 52 -1.43 -8.29 21.73
CA PRO A 52 -2.17 -9.02 20.70
C PRO A 52 -3.17 -10.00 21.34
N LYS A 53 -4.27 -10.23 20.66
CA LYS A 53 -5.17 -11.34 20.94
C LYS A 53 -4.51 -12.68 20.57
N GLU A 54 -5.07 -13.77 21.07
CA GLU A 54 -4.62 -15.11 20.69
C GLU A 54 -4.69 -15.29 19.16
N ASN A 55 -3.59 -15.74 18.55
CA ASN A 55 -3.42 -15.93 17.11
C ASN A 55 -3.52 -14.67 16.25
N GLU A 56 -3.47 -13.47 16.84
CA GLU A 56 -3.47 -12.22 16.11
C GLU A 56 -2.07 -11.86 15.61
N ILE A 57 -1.97 -11.53 14.34
CA ILE A 57 -0.75 -10.99 13.72
C ILE A 57 -0.73 -9.48 13.95
N THR A 58 0.33 -8.98 14.54
CA THR A 58 0.54 -7.54 14.65
C THR A 58 1.55 -7.06 13.62
N ILE A 59 1.23 -5.91 12.99
CA ILE A 59 2.14 -5.20 12.10
C ILE A 59 2.41 -3.84 12.72
N ASN A 60 3.63 -3.65 13.20
CA ASN A 60 4.05 -2.38 13.76
C ASN A 60 4.49 -1.45 12.63
N ILE A 61 3.88 -0.27 12.52
CA ILE A 61 4.19 0.70 11.48
C ILE A 61 4.57 2.03 12.12
N ASP A 62 5.69 2.58 11.66
CA ASP A 62 5.95 4.01 11.77
C ASP A 62 5.55 4.63 10.42
N PRO A 63 4.41 5.35 10.37
CA PRO A 63 3.87 5.83 9.11
C PRO A 63 4.79 6.82 8.38
N GLY A 64 5.62 7.56 9.09
CA GLY A 64 6.51 8.53 8.47
C GLY A 64 5.78 9.43 7.45
N CYS A 65 6.40 9.66 6.30
CA CYS A 65 5.80 10.36 5.15
C CYS A 65 5.31 9.39 4.05
N ALA A 66 5.45 8.06 4.23
CA ALA A 66 5.11 7.07 3.22
C ALA A 66 3.61 6.76 3.22
N PHE A 67 3.05 6.53 2.03
CA PHE A 67 1.70 5.98 1.87
C PHE A 67 1.66 4.51 2.34
N GLY A 68 0.46 4.01 2.68
CA GLY A 68 0.29 2.61 3.07
C GLY A 68 0.43 2.35 4.57
N THR A 69 -0.08 3.26 5.39
CA THR A 69 -0.11 3.11 6.85
C THR A 69 -1.07 2.02 7.35
N GLY A 70 -1.78 1.37 6.41
CA GLY A 70 -2.74 0.30 6.67
C GLY A 70 -4.13 0.76 7.10
N THR A 71 -4.34 2.04 7.35
CA THR A 71 -5.67 2.59 7.68
C THR A 71 -6.54 2.80 6.45
N HIS A 72 -5.92 2.96 5.26
CA HIS A 72 -6.65 3.18 4.02
C HIS A 72 -7.29 1.89 3.51
N GLN A 73 -8.51 1.98 3.00
CA GLN A 73 -9.32 0.83 2.53
C GLN A 73 -8.57 0.00 1.48
N THR A 74 -7.87 0.61 0.54
CA THR A 74 -7.13 -0.08 -0.52
C THR A 74 -6.03 -1.00 0.02
N THR A 75 -5.32 -0.57 1.08
CA THR A 75 -4.33 -1.40 1.76
C THR A 75 -5.00 -2.57 2.47
N GLN A 76 -6.14 -2.32 3.14
CA GLN A 76 -6.91 -3.36 3.81
C GLN A 76 -7.45 -4.40 2.81
N LEU A 77 -7.87 -3.99 1.62
CA LEU A 77 -8.30 -4.89 0.54
C LEU A 77 -7.17 -5.82 0.10
N CYS A 78 -5.94 -5.30 -0.10
CA CYS A 78 -4.77 -6.13 -0.39
C CYS A 78 -4.43 -7.09 0.75
N MET A 79 -4.53 -6.64 2.01
CA MET A 79 -4.27 -7.49 3.17
C MET A 79 -5.28 -8.64 3.25
N LYS A 80 -6.57 -8.38 3.00
CA LYS A 80 -7.61 -9.43 2.90
C LYS A 80 -7.32 -10.41 1.76
N ALA A 81 -6.83 -9.92 0.61
CA ALA A 81 -6.43 -10.77 -0.51
C ALA A 81 -5.22 -11.66 -0.14
N LEU A 82 -4.19 -11.11 0.50
CA LEU A 82 -3.05 -11.87 1.01
C LEU A 82 -3.50 -12.96 1.99
N GLU A 83 -4.35 -12.61 2.95
CA GLU A 83 -4.85 -13.58 3.95
C GLU A 83 -5.61 -14.76 3.32
N LYS A 84 -6.34 -14.50 2.24
CA LYS A 84 -7.17 -15.51 1.56
C LYS A 84 -6.40 -16.35 0.55
N TYR A 85 -5.40 -15.77 -0.13
CA TYR A 85 -4.83 -16.37 -1.34
C TYR A 85 -3.35 -16.65 -1.29
N LEU A 86 -2.61 -16.11 -0.31
CA LEU A 86 -1.20 -16.43 -0.12
C LEU A 86 -1.07 -17.84 0.45
N SER A 87 -0.13 -18.60 -0.09
CA SER A 87 0.25 -19.91 0.45
C SER A 87 1.58 -19.80 1.21
N ALA A 88 1.73 -20.59 2.26
CA ALA A 88 3.00 -20.68 2.96
C ALA A 88 4.11 -21.12 2.00
N GLY A 89 5.24 -20.41 2.02
CA GLY A 89 6.35 -20.67 1.12
C GLY A 89 6.33 -19.88 -0.18
N ASP A 90 5.27 -19.13 -0.50
CA ASP A 90 5.19 -18.27 -1.68
C ASP A 90 6.30 -17.21 -1.67
N LYS A 91 6.81 -16.87 -2.86
CA LYS A 91 7.65 -15.71 -3.12
C LYS A 91 6.77 -14.53 -3.53
N VAL A 92 6.83 -13.43 -2.80
CA VAL A 92 5.93 -12.28 -2.95
C VAL A 92 6.65 -11.07 -3.51
N ALA A 93 5.98 -10.32 -4.41
CA ALA A 93 6.37 -8.97 -4.79
C ALA A 93 5.31 -7.94 -4.38
N ASP A 94 5.75 -6.79 -3.88
CA ASP A 94 4.93 -5.64 -3.51
C ASP A 94 5.35 -4.44 -4.38
N ILE A 95 4.57 -4.15 -5.41
CA ILE A 95 4.88 -3.13 -6.43
C ILE A 95 4.21 -1.80 -6.04
N GLY A 96 5.01 -0.76 -5.90
CA GLY A 96 4.59 0.48 -5.25
C GLY A 96 4.45 0.27 -3.75
N THR A 97 5.51 -0.24 -3.12
CA THR A 97 5.49 -0.80 -1.76
C THR A 97 5.17 0.23 -0.66
N GLY A 98 5.40 1.53 -0.91
CA GLY A 98 5.13 2.60 0.05
C GLY A 98 5.80 2.35 1.41
N SER A 99 5.02 2.10 2.45
CA SER A 99 5.52 1.80 3.80
C SER A 99 6.14 0.41 3.96
N GLY A 100 6.01 -0.47 2.97
CA GLY A 100 6.42 -1.88 3.03
C GLY A 100 5.40 -2.81 3.70
N ILE A 101 4.23 -2.30 4.07
CA ILE A 101 3.26 -3.04 4.90
C ILE A 101 2.81 -4.36 4.28
N LEU A 102 2.57 -4.41 2.96
CA LEU A 102 2.08 -5.62 2.30
C LEU A 102 3.18 -6.69 2.21
N ALA A 103 4.42 -6.29 1.89
CA ALA A 103 5.58 -7.17 1.94
C ALA A 103 5.82 -7.73 3.36
N ILE A 104 5.74 -6.88 4.38
CA ILE A 104 5.87 -7.27 5.79
C ILE A 104 4.77 -8.24 6.18
N TYR A 105 3.52 -7.96 5.79
CA TYR A 105 2.40 -8.84 6.10
C TYR A 105 2.53 -10.20 5.42
N ALA A 106 2.95 -10.24 4.16
CA ALA A 106 3.21 -11.50 3.46
C ALA A 106 4.22 -12.38 4.21
N MET A 107 5.31 -11.80 4.72
CA MET A 107 6.29 -12.53 5.54
C MET A 107 5.69 -13.07 6.83
N LYS A 108 4.85 -12.28 7.50
CA LYS A 108 4.16 -12.73 8.74
C LYS A 108 3.10 -13.80 8.46
N LEU A 109 2.56 -13.90 7.27
CA LEU A 109 1.67 -14.97 6.82
C LEU A 109 2.41 -16.24 6.39
N GLY A 110 3.75 -16.23 6.34
CA GLY A 110 4.56 -17.40 6.03
C GLY A 110 5.09 -17.45 4.60
N ALA A 111 5.15 -16.33 3.88
CA ALA A 111 5.88 -16.23 2.63
C ALA A 111 7.37 -16.63 2.83
N SER A 112 7.98 -17.27 1.84
CA SER A 112 9.41 -17.64 1.90
C SER A 112 10.32 -16.44 1.69
N SER A 113 9.86 -15.46 0.93
CA SER A 113 10.54 -14.18 0.70
C SER A 113 9.55 -13.12 0.24
N ALA A 114 9.84 -11.86 0.59
CA ALA A 114 9.11 -10.72 0.09
C ALA A 114 10.08 -9.67 -0.45
N PHE A 115 9.76 -9.19 -1.64
CA PHE A 115 10.44 -8.11 -2.34
C PHE A 115 9.47 -6.95 -2.49
N GLY A 116 9.90 -5.73 -2.20
CA GLY A 116 9.13 -4.53 -2.46
C GLY A 116 9.91 -3.55 -3.33
N CYS A 117 9.25 -2.88 -4.25
CA CYS A 117 9.86 -1.79 -5.00
C CYS A 117 8.97 -0.56 -5.05
N ASP A 118 9.63 0.57 -5.20
CA ASP A 118 8.99 1.87 -5.39
C ASP A 118 9.88 2.73 -6.29
N ASN A 119 9.29 3.75 -6.91
CA ASN A 119 10.02 4.75 -7.69
C ASN A 119 10.34 6.01 -6.87
N ASP A 120 9.92 6.06 -5.62
CA ASP A 120 10.24 7.13 -4.66
C ASP A 120 11.33 6.67 -3.69
N GLU A 121 12.53 7.28 -3.82
CA GLU A 121 13.67 7.00 -2.96
C GLU A 121 13.35 7.21 -1.46
N THR A 122 12.49 8.16 -1.16
CA THR A 122 12.18 8.54 0.23
C THR A 122 11.49 7.44 1.02
N VAL A 123 10.77 6.52 0.34
CA VAL A 123 10.03 5.43 1.02
C VAL A 123 10.89 4.20 1.28
N ILE A 124 11.99 4.00 0.56
CA ILE A 124 12.81 2.77 0.68
C ILE A 124 13.41 2.62 2.09
N ASP A 125 13.88 3.71 2.68
CA ASP A 125 14.40 3.67 4.05
C ASP A 125 13.28 3.48 5.08
N VAL A 126 12.07 3.98 4.81
CA VAL A 126 10.88 3.75 5.64
C VAL A 126 10.51 2.27 5.63
N CYS A 127 10.46 1.62 4.46
CA CYS A 127 10.17 0.18 4.34
C CYS A 127 11.17 -0.66 5.14
N ARG A 128 12.46 -0.37 5.00
CA ARG A 128 13.52 -1.09 5.71
C ARG A 128 13.38 -0.98 7.23
N LYS A 129 13.11 0.23 7.74
CA LYS A 129 12.84 0.46 9.16
C LYS A 129 11.61 -0.30 9.64
N ASN A 130 10.51 -0.25 8.90
CA ASN A 130 9.29 -0.97 9.23
C ASN A 130 9.51 -2.49 9.25
N ALA A 131 10.27 -3.05 8.30
CA ALA A 131 10.62 -4.47 8.30
C ALA A 131 11.45 -4.85 9.55
N GLN A 132 12.42 -4.01 9.94
CA GLN A 132 13.21 -4.20 11.16
C GLN A 132 12.34 -4.20 12.43
N ILE A 133 11.43 -3.23 12.57
CA ILE A 133 10.50 -3.13 13.71
C ILE A 133 9.64 -4.40 13.81
N ASN A 134 9.28 -5.00 12.67
CA ASN A 134 8.47 -6.21 12.60
C ASN A 134 9.26 -7.51 12.68
N ASN A 135 10.59 -7.45 12.79
CA ASN A 135 11.50 -8.61 12.81
C ASN A 135 11.34 -9.54 11.60
N VAL A 136 11.08 -8.97 10.41
CA VAL A 136 10.99 -9.72 9.14
C VAL A 136 12.08 -9.29 8.18
N LYS A 137 12.49 -10.21 7.29
CA LYS A 137 13.49 -9.95 6.26
C LYS A 137 12.79 -9.74 4.93
N CYS A 138 12.68 -8.49 4.50
CA CYS A 138 12.22 -8.12 3.17
C CYS A 138 13.36 -7.44 2.42
N VAL A 139 13.36 -7.55 1.10
CA VAL A 139 14.25 -6.80 0.21
C VAL A 139 13.47 -5.63 -0.35
N PHE A 140 14.03 -4.42 -0.26
CA PHE A 140 13.41 -3.21 -0.81
C PHE A 140 14.39 -2.48 -1.71
N GLU A 141 13.95 -2.17 -2.94
CA GLU A 141 14.77 -1.53 -3.97
C GLU A 141 14.05 -0.36 -4.63
N LEU A 142 14.83 0.66 -4.98
CA LEU A 142 14.39 1.78 -5.82
C LEU A 142 14.40 1.30 -7.27
N THR A 143 13.27 0.78 -7.74
CA THR A 143 13.13 0.24 -9.10
C THR A 143 11.66 0.15 -9.51
N THR A 144 11.38 -0.27 -10.73
CA THR A 144 10.06 -0.41 -11.34
C THR A 144 9.83 -1.84 -11.84
N ALA A 145 8.57 -2.23 -12.03
CA ALA A 145 8.19 -3.61 -12.39
C ALA A 145 8.83 -4.09 -13.71
N ASP A 146 9.00 -3.21 -14.69
CA ASP A 146 9.59 -3.49 -16.01
C ASP A 146 11.07 -3.94 -15.94
N LYS A 147 11.77 -3.58 -14.85
CA LYS A 147 13.19 -3.94 -14.63
C LYS A 147 13.37 -5.25 -13.86
N LEU A 148 12.29 -5.82 -13.35
CA LEU A 148 12.35 -7.06 -12.57
C LEU A 148 12.44 -8.28 -13.49
N THR A 149 13.37 -9.16 -13.18
CA THR A 149 13.58 -10.43 -13.90
C THR A 149 13.10 -11.65 -13.15
N ASP A 150 13.01 -11.53 -11.84
CA ASP A 150 12.51 -12.57 -10.94
C ASP A 150 11.01 -12.82 -11.14
N LYS A 151 10.58 -14.04 -10.78
CA LYS A 151 9.17 -14.45 -10.84
C LYS A 151 8.62 -14.72 -9.45
N TYR A 152 7.36 -14.36 -9.25
CA TYR A 152 6.69 -14.39 -7.97
C TYR A 152 5.43 -15.26 -8.00
N ASP A 153 5.11 -15.86 -6.86
CA ASP A 153 3.91 -16.68 -6.66
C ASP A 153 2.70 -15.80 -6.34
N PHE A 154 2.94 -14.68 -5.63
CA PHE A 154 1.91 -13.69 -5.34
C PHE A 154 2.46 -12.27 -5.56
N ILE A 155 1.65 -11.40 -6.16
CA ILE A 155 2.00 -10.00 -6.39
C ILE A 155 0.94 -9.11 -5.74
N CYS A 156 1.38 -8.09 -4.99
CA CYS A 156 0.56 -6.99 -4.57
C CYS A 156 0.89 -5.75 -5.42
N ALA A 157 -0.13 -5.05 -5.90
CA ALA A 157 0.02 -3.74 -6.52
C ALA A 157 -1.14 -2.84 -6.04
N ASN A 158 -0.84 -1.98 -5.06
CA ASN A 158 -1.78 -1.01 -4.49
C ASN A 158 -1.40 0.39 -4.93
N ILE A 159 -1.66 0.69 -6.21
CA ILE A 159 -1.28 1.93 -6.88
C ILE A 159 -2.46 2.48 -7.69
N LEU A 160 -2.31 3.68 -8.27
CA LEU A 160 -3.37 4.31 -9.04
C LEU A 160 -3.83 3.46 -10.22
N HIS A 161 -5.14 3.42 -10.47
CA HIS A 161 -5.79 2.60 -11.50
C HIS A 161 -5.23 2.80 -12.91
N ASN A 162 -4.86 4.02 -13.28
CA ASN A 162 -4.25 4.33 -14.58
C ASN A 162 -2.84 3.73 -14.69
N VAL A 163 -2.04 3.79 -13.63
CA VAL A 163 -0.71 3.18 -13.58
C VAL A 163 -0.82 1.66 -13.62
N LEU A 164 -1.77 1.05 -12.88
CA LEU A 164 -2.05 -0.38 -12.97
C LEU A 164 -2.32 -0.83 -14.42
N ALA A 165 -3.17 -0.09 -15.14
CA ALA A 165 -3.51 -0.41 -16.51
C ALA A 165 -2.31 -0.27 -17.48
N GLU A 166 -1.43 0.70 -17.24
CA GLU A 166 -0.22 0.93 -18.00
C GLU A 166 0.79 -0.21 -17.83
N ILE A 167 1.10 -0.59 -16.60
CA ILE A 167 2.15 -1.58 -16.29
C ILE A 167 1.62 -3.02 -16.18
N MET A 168 0.36 -3.30 -16.57
CA MET A 168 -0.24 -4.64 -16.40
C MET A 168 0.56 -5.74 -17.08
N GLY A 169 1.13 -5.46 -18.25
CA GLY A 169 2.00 -6.39 -18.96
C GLY A 169 3.28 -6.71 -18.18
N ASP A 170 3.90 -5.72 -17.55
CA ASP A 170 5.10 -5.89 -16.72
C ASP A 170 4.77 -6.70 -15.46
N LEU A 171 3.64 -6.40 -14.83
CA LEU A 171 3.16 -7.17 -13.69
C LEU A 171 2.93 -8.64 -14.05
N LYS A 172 2.27 -8.91 -15.19
CA LYS A 172 2.10 -10.28 -15.71
C LYS A 172 3.43 -10.96 -16.01
N ASN A 173 4.40 -10.22 -16.55
CA ASN A 173 5.71 -10.76 -16.87
C ASN A 173 6.46 -11.29 -15.65
N ILE A 174 6.27 -10.71 -14.47
CA ILE A 174 6.89 -11.17 -13.22
C ILE A 174 6.06 -12.23 -12.47
N MET A 175 4.89 -12.64 -12.97
CA MET A 175 4.12 -13.76 -12.44
C MET A 175 4.72 -15.09 -12.85
N LYS A 176 4.79 -16.06 -11.91
CA LYS A 176 4.96 -17.48 -12.23
C LYS A 176 3.69 -18.03 -12.89
N ASP A 177 3.77 -19.25 -13.44
CA ASP A 177 2.57 -19.97 -13.87
C ASP A 177 1.68 -20.28 -12.65
N ASN A 178 0.37 -20.05 -12.80
CA ASN A 178 -0.64 -20.13 -11.72
C ASN A 178 -0.47 -19.12 -10.57
N ALA A 179 0.44 -18.15 -10.68
CA ALA A 179 0.58 -17.07 -9.70
C ALA A 179 -0.69 -16.24 -9.61
N LYS A 180 -0.88 -15.61 -8.46
CA LYS A 180 -2.01 -14.70 -8.20
C LYS A 180 -1.49 -13.28 -8.02
N MET A 181 -2.34 -12.31 -8.31
CA MET A 181 -2.02 -10.91 -8.12
C MET A 181 -3.23 -10.16 -7.56
N SER A 182 -3.00 -9.36 -6.52
CA SER A 182 -3.96 -8.42 -5.96
C SER A 182 -3.71 -7.04 -6.53
N LEU A 183 -4.71 -6.50 -7.23
CA LEU A 183 -4.74 -5.17 -7.83
C LEU A 183 -5.65 -4.28 -7.01
N SER A 184 -5.16 -3.20 -6.41
CA SER A 184 -5.89 -2.29 -5.56
C SER A 184 -5.50 -0.83 -5.82
N GLY A 185 -6.14 0.12 -5.11
CA GLY A 185 -6.00 1.54 -5.44
C GLY A 185 -6.98 2.00 -6.53
N ILE A 186 -8.05 1.24 -6.71
CA ILE A 186 -9.03 1.41 -7.78
C ILE A 186 -10.32 1.96 -7.19
N LEU A 187 -10.75 3.14 -7.62
CA LEU A 187 -12.10 3.63 -7.38
C LEU A 187 -13.09 2.80 -8.20
N ASP A 188 -14.23 2.42 -7.63
CA ASP A 188 -15.23 1.60 -8.33
C ASP A 188 -15.69 2.25 -9.65
N GLU A 189 -15.85 3.55 -9.67
CA GLU A 189 -16.18 4.31 -10.90
C GLU A 189 -15.08 4.30 -11.97
N LYS A 190 -13.84 3.95 -11.61
CA LYS A 190 -12.67 3.89 -12.52
C LYS A 190 -12.23 2.46 -12.84
N LYS A 191 -12.96 1.46 -12.42
CA LYS A 191 -12.59 0.04 -12.59
C LYS A 191 -12.46 -0.40 -14.05
N THR A 192 -13.22 0.21 -14.95
CA THR A 192 -13.28 -0.19 -16.37
C THR A 192 -11.90 -0.22 -17.02
N VAL A 193 -11.05 0.79 -16.78
CA VAL A 193 -9.71 0.87 -17.37
C VAL A 193 -8.81 -0.30 -16.90
N VAL A 194 -8.99 -0.75 -15.66
CA VAL A 194 -8.23 -1.89 -15.11
C VAL A 194 -8.78 -3.20 -15.65
N LEU A 195 -10.12 -3.35 -15.78
CA LEU A 195 -10.76 -4.53 -16.36
C LEU A 195 -10.32 -4.75 -17.82
N GLU A 196 -10.27 -3.69 -18.62
CA GLU A 196 -9.77 -3.74 -19.99
C GLU A 196 -8.30 -4.18 -20.06
N ALA A 197 -7.47 -3.72 -19.10
CA ALA A 197 -6.07 -4.12 -19.02
C ALA A 197 -5.93 -5.61 -18.62
N ILE A 198 -6.72 -6.08 -17.66
CA ILE A 198 -6.77 -7.49 -17.24
C ILE A 198 -7.14 -8.38 -18.44
N GLU A 199 -8.18 -8.01 -19.20
CA GLU A 199 -8.65 -8.73 -20.38
C GLU A 199 -7.59 -8.73 -21.50
N ARG A 200 -7.00 -7.57 -21.79
CA ARG A 200 -5.91 -7.41 -22.78
C ARG A 200 -4.74 -8.34 -22.50
N GLU A 201 -4.38 -8.50 -21.25
CA GLU A 201 -3.28 -9.38 -20.85
C GLU A 201 -3.71 -10.85 -20.69
N GLY A 202 -4.98 -11.18 -20.87
CA GLY A 202 -5.50 -12.55 -20.74
C GLY A 202 -5.41 -13.09 -19.31
N LEU A 203 -5.46 -12.21 -18.30
CA LEU A 203 -5.50 -12.60 -16.90
C LEU A 203 -6.94 -12.95 -16.51
N LYS A 204 -7.11 -13.92 -15.60
CA LYS A 204 -8.42 -14.35 -15.13
C LYS A 204 -8.73 -13.73 -13.76
N ILE A 205 -9.82 -12.99 -13.64
CA ILE A 205 -10.31 -12.54 -12.34
C ILE A 205 -10.86 -13.75 -11.58
N ILE A 206 -10.32 -14.00 -10.39
CA ILE A 206 -10.72 -15.08 -9.48
C ILE A 206 -11.47 -14.56 -8.25
N ASP A 207 -11.32 -13.27 -7.93
CA ASP A 207 -12.08 -12.64 -6.85
C ASP A 207 -12.18 -11.12 -7.06
N THR A 208 -13.20 -10.54 -6.44
CA THR A 208 -13.43 -9.09 -6.40
C THR A 208 -13.83 -8.72 -4.97
N ILE A 209 -13.05 -7.86 -4.35
CA ILE A 209 -13.26 -7.43 -2.97
C ILE A 209 -13.47 -5.91 -2.99
N SER A 210 -14.50 -5.44 -2.30
CA SER A 210 -14.82 -4.00 -2.24
C SER A 210 -15.00 -3.52 -0.81
N GLN A 211 -14.68 -2.25 -0.60
CA GLN A 211 -14.89 -1.56 0.67
C GLN A 211 -15.14 -0.07 0.38
N ASP A 212 -16.31 0.43 0.77
CA ASP A 212 -16.80 1.77 0.43
C ASP A 212 -16.75 2.01 -1.09
N GLN A 213 -16.06 3.06 -1.53
CA GLN A 213 -15.88 3.40 -2.95
C GLN A 213 -14.69 2.69 -3.62
N TRP A 214 -14.00 1.81 -2.92
CA TRP A 214 -12.79 1.15 -3.41
C TRP A 214 -13.06 -0.30 -3.77
N ILE A 215 -12.43 -0.74 -4.86
CA ILE A 215 -12.49 -2.11 -5.35
C ILE A 215 -11.08 -2.66 -5.56
N SER A 216 -10.93 -3.94 -5.34
CA SER A 216 -9.70 -4.69 -5.60
C SER A 216 -10.05 -5.96 -6.38
N PHE A 217 -9.23 -6.28 -7.37
CA PHE A 217 -9.34 -7.52 -8.12
C PHE A 217 -8.22 -8.47 -7.71
N VAL A 218 -8.55 -9.73 -7.51
CA VAL A 218 -7.54 -10.78 -7.46
C VAL A 218 -7.57 -11.52 -8.80
N VAL A 219 -6.44 -11.53 -9.47
CA VAL A 219 -6.30 -12.17 -10.79
C VAL A 219 -5.32 -13.32 -10.73
N GLN A 220 -5.45 -14.24 -11.67
CA GLN A 220 -4.56 -15.38 -11.87
C GLN A 220 -4.07 -15.43 -13.31
N LYS A 221 -2.82 -15.86 -13.48
CA LYS A 221 -2.20 -16.09 -14.78
C LYS A 221 -2.67 -17.40 -15.39
#